data_0c04dffa17296298d34eeafe4a445405
#
_entry.id   0c04dffa17296298d34eeafe4a445405
#
_cell.length_a   1.000
_cell.length_b   1.000
_cell.length_c   1.000
_cell.angle_alpha   90.00
_cell.angle_beta   90.00
_cell.angle_gamma   90.00
#
_symmetry.space_group_name_H-M   'P 1'
#
loop_
_entity.id
_entity.type
_entity.pdbx_description
1 polymer ?
#
loop_
_entity_poly.entity_id
_entity_poly.type
_entity_poly.pdbx_seq_one_letter_code
_entity_poly.pdbx_strand_id
1 'polypeptide(L)'
;MKDKEKSRGDQLREALCYDKKNGYDRVNREELEAMEAYCTGYKQFLDAGKTERECVDRAMALAEAAGFREYKRGMDLKPGDKVYRVNRGKSVMLAVMGRKGLEEGVNIGAAHIDSPRLDLKQNPLYEADDLAFLKTHYYGGLRKYQWVTIPLELHGVVALKNGQVVRVSIGNGEGDPLFTIDDLLPHLGVEQSRKPLGEAIPAESLNILVGSRPLLDDEGKDRVKLSVLELLNRKYGIVEEDFISAELSAVPAFNASDIGFDRSLIGAYGHDDRVCAYACFAALLQLDTPERTAVCMLADKEEIGSEGVTGMKSAAFDTFMEDLCESRNVPLRVCYERSFCLSADVTAAYDPNFADGEAQQRPGKRRRGPVQVHRLPGQVRGLRRLRRAGGLCAEGAG
;
A
#
# COMPACT_ATOMS: atom_id res chain seq x y z
N MET A 1 51.03 -6.55 25.15
CA MET A 1 50.81 -5.56 24.06
C MET A 1 50.48 -4.24 24.76
N LYS A 2 51.27 -3.19 24.58
CA LYS A 2 50.99 -1.87 25.17
C LYS A 2 49.78 -1.29 24.44
N ASP A 3 48.70 -1.01 25.17
CA ASP A 3 47.59 -0.23 24.65
C ASP A 3 48.14 1.10 24.12
N LYS A 4 48.07 1.30 22.80
CA LYS A 4 48.40 2.58 22.20
C LYS A 4 47.31 3.55 22.63
N GLU A 5 47.64 4.58 23.39
CA GLU A 5 46.74 5.71 23.64
C GLU A 5 46.13 6.22 22.32
N LYS A 6 44.83 6.30 22.29
CA LYS A 6 44.10 6.83 21.10
C LYS A 6 44.60 8.26 20.79
N SER A 7 44.91 8.54 19.54
CA SER A 7 45.25 9.89 19.13
C SER A 7 44.10 10.87 19.39
N ARG A 8 44.38 12.16 19.53
CA ARG A 8 43.34 13.20 19.65
C ARG A 8 42.34 13.13 18.46
N GLY A 9 42.85 12.84 17.26
CA GLY A 9 42.01 12.66 16.07
C GLY A 9 41.02 11.49 16.20
N ASP A 10 41.47 10.38 16.78
CA ASP A 10 40.59 9.19 16.98
C ASP A 10 39.55 9.48 18.06
N GLN A 11 39.91 10.16 19.12
CA GLN A 11 38.97 10.60 20.18
C GLN A 11 37.91 11.55 19.60
N LEU A 12 38.31 12.50 18.75
CA LEU A 12 37.37 13.42 18.09
C LEU A 12 36.45 12.67 17.08
N ARG A 13 36.98 11.72 16.32
CA ARG A 13 36.14 10.91 15.41
C ARG A 13 35.11 10.09 16.17
N GLU A 14 35.55 9.49 17.29
CA GLU A 14 34.65 8.68 18.13
C GLU A 14 33.53 9.54 18.77
N ALA A 15 33.85 10.75 19.18
CA ALA A 15 32.92 11.66 19.85
C ALA A 15 32.03 12.45 18.87
N LEU A 16 32.52 12.78 17.69
CA LEU A 16 31.84 13.75 16.80
C LEU A 16 31.39 13.15 15.47
N CYS A 17 31.96 12.02 15.05
CA CYS A 17 31.61 11.41 13.77
C CYS A 17 30.58 10.29 13.93
N TYR A 18 29.64 10.24 13.00
CA TYR A 18 28.70 9.13 12.95
C TYR A 18 29.42 7.83 12.54
N ASP A 19 29.38 6.85 13.45
CA ASP A 19 29.87 5.49 13.17
C ASP A 19 28.78 4.66 12.51
N LYS A 20 28.96 4.39 11.23
CA LYS A 20 28.02 3.60 10.43
C LYS A 20 28.21 2.10 10.74
N LYS A 21 27.36 1.55 11.60
CA LYS A 21 27.30 0.10 11.87
C LYS A 21 26.20 -0.56 11.07
N ASN A 22 26.35 -1.85 10.78
CA ASN A 22 25.28 -2.66 10.28
C ASN A 22 24.17 -2.76 11.35
N GLY A 23 22.91 -2.78 10.94
CA GLY A 23 21.77 -2.94 11.87
C GLY A 23 21.86 -4.23 12.69
N TYR A 24 22.30 -5.31 12.08
CA TYR A 24 22.49 -6.60 12.75
C TYR A 24 23.56 -6.59 13.85
N ASP A 25 24.52 -5.66 13.81
CA ASP A 25 25.51 -5.48 14.88
C ASP A 25 24.93 -4.85 16.15
N ARG A 26 23.68 -4.39 16.11
CA ARG A 26 23.01 -3.63 17.17
C ARG A 26 21.82 -4.36 17.79
N VAL A 27 21.39 -5.47 17.24
CA VAL A 27 20.25 -6.25 17.72
C VAL A 27 20.75 -7.47 18.50
N ASN A 28 20.04 -7.79 19.57
CA ASN A 28 20.24 -9.03 20.31
C ASN A 28 19.36 -10.16 19.72
N ARG A 29 19.44 -11.34 20.31
CA ARG A 29 18.72 -12.51 19.81
C ARG A 29 17.18 -12.36 19.92
N GLU A 30 16.69 -11.80 21.01
CA GLU A 30 15.25 -11.60 21.22
C GLU A 30 14.68 -10.58 20.22
N GLU A 31 15.42 -9.50 19.97
CA GLU A 31 15.07 -8.50 18.96
C GLU A 31 15.06 -9.08 17.53
N LEU A 32 16.01 -10.00 17.25
CA LEU A 32 16.04 -10.71 15.97
C LEU A 32 14.81 -11.62 15.80
N GLU A 33 14.47 -12.41 16.83
CA GLU A 33 13.27 -13.26 16.84
C GLU A 33 11.98 -12.42 16.68
N ALA A 34 11.89 -11.27 17.35
CA ALA A 34 10.78 -10.35 17.21
C ALA A 34 10.69 -9.73 15.81
N MET A 35 11.82 -9.39 15.19
CA MET A 35 11.91 -8.91 13.82
C MET A 35 11.41 -9.97 12.82
N GLU A 36 11.81 -11.23 12.97
CA GLU A 36 11.34 -12.33 12.11
C GLU A 36 9.84 -12.58 12.25
N ALA A 37 9.30 -12.52 13.47
CA ALA A 37 7.86 -12.61 13.70
C ALA A 37 7.10 -11.45 13.06
N TYR A 38 7.61 -10.21 13.19
CA TYR A 38 7.07 -9.04 12.53
C TYR A 38 7.06 -9.18 11.00
N CYS A 39 8.18 -9.61 10.41
CA CYS A 39 8.32 -9.83 8.97
C CYS A 39 7.35 -10.91 8.46
N THR A 40 7.12 -11.96 9.26
CA THR A 40 6.13 -13.00 8.93
C THR A 40 4.71 -12.43 8.88
N GLY A 41 4.32 -11.63 9.88
CA GLY A 41 3.03 -10.93 9.89
C GLY A 41 2.88 -9.96 8.73
N TYR A 42 3.94 -9.24 8.39
CA TYR A 42 3.97 -8.32 7.26
C TYR A 42 3.79 -9.04 5.91
N LYS A 43 4.48 -10.15 5.68
CA LYS A 43 4.28 -10.98 4.46
C LYS A 43 2.82 -11.45 4.34
N GLN A 44 2.23 -11.92 5.43
CA GLN A 44 0.82 -12.32 5.45
C GLN A 44 -0.13 -11.15 5.18
N PHE A 45 0.20 -9.94 5.61
CA PHE A 45 -0.57 -8.74 5.31
C PHE A 45 -0.51 -8.37 3.83
N LEU A 46 0.67 -8.47 3.20
CA LEU A 46 0.87 -8.24 1.76
C LEU A 46 0.13 -9.25 0.90
N ASP A 47 0.19 -10.53 1.27
CA ASP A 47 -0.45 -11.61 0.51
C ASP A 47 -1.98 -11.54 0.58
N ALA A 48 -2.51 -11.19 1.74
CA ALA A 48 -3.95 -11.03 1.94
C ALA A 48 -4.51 -9.71 1.38
N GLY A 49 -3.66 -8.71 1.18
CA GLY A 49 -4.05 -7.36 0.78
C GLY A 49 -3.50 -6.98 -0.59
N LYS A 50 -3.97 -7.57 -1.67
CA LYS A 50 -3.55 -7.25 -3.03
C LYS A 50 -4.09 -5.92 -3.54
N THR A 51 -5.25 -5.51 -3.05
CA THR A 51 -5.90 -4.22 -3.32
C THR A 51 -6.10 -3.43 -2.01
N GLU A 52 -6.40 -2.13 -2.13
CA GLU A 52 -6.74 -1.31 -0.96
C GLU A 52 -7.94 -1.85 -0.18
N ARG A 53 -8.92 -2.46 -0.88
CA ARG A 53 -10.08 -3.09 -0.23
C ARG A 53 -9.68 -4.28 0.63
N GLU A 54 -8.85 -5.14 0.08
CA GLU A 54 -8.37 -6.33 0.79
C GLU A 54 -7.40 -5.95 1.92
N CYS A 55 -6.60 -4.88 1.76
CA CYS A 55 -5.80 -4.31 2.85
C CYS A 55 -6.69 -3.85 4.01
N VAL A 56 -7.81 -3.15 3.71
CA VAL A 56 -8.78 -2.74 4.73
C VAL A 56 -9.41 -3.96 5.40
N ASP A 57 -9.87 -4.96 4.63
CA ASP A 57 -10.46 -6.18 5.19
C ASP A 57 -9.47 -6.90 6.12
N ARG A 58 -8.20 -7.02 5.69
CA ARG A 58 -7.16 -7.65 6.52
C ARG A 58 -6.85 -6.83 7.77
N ALA A 59 -6.75 -5.52 7.64
CA ALA A 59 -6.54 -4.62 8.78
C ALA A 59 -7.70 -4.72 9.78
N MET A 60 -8.94 -4.78 9.29
CA MET A 60 -10.13 -4.94 10.12
C MET A 60 -10.11 -6.25 10.90
N ALA A 61 -9.85 -7.38 10.22
CA ALA A 61 -9.79 -8.68 10.89
C ALA A 61 -8.73 -8.71 12.01
N LEU A 62 -7.56 -8.07 11.79
CA LEU A 62 -6.51 -7.97 12.80
C LEU A 62 -6.88 -7.00 13.94
N ALA A 63 -7.53 -5.88 13.61
CA ALA A 63 -7.97 -4.89 14.60
C ALA A 63 -9.06 -5.47 15.52
N GLU A 64 -10.05 -6.14 14.96
CA GLU A 64 -11.13 -6.78 15.74
C GLU A 64 -10.57 -7.86 16.67
N ALA A 65 -9.62 -8.67 16.18
CA ALA A 65 -8.91 -9.63 17.02
C ALA A 65 -8.10 -8.99 18.16
N ALA A 66 -7.67 -7.72 17.98
CA ALA A 66 -7.00 -6.92 19.00
C ALA A 66 -7.97 -6.09 19.89
N GLY A 67 -9.29 -6.31 19.76
CA GLY A 67 -10.31 -5.69 20.59
C GLY A 67 -10.84 -4.35 20.08
N PHE A 68 -10.53 -3.97 18.84
CA PHE A 68 -11.15 -2.81 18.22
C PHE A 68 -12.61 -3.08 17.84
N ARG A 69 -13.43 -2.04 17.93
CA ARG A 69 -14.84 -2.08 17.53
C ARG A 69 -15.19 -0.90 16.63
N GLU A 70 -16.18 -1.07 15.79
CA GLU A 70 -16.62 -0.01 14.90
C GLU A 70 -17.12 1.20 15.72
N TYR A 71 -16.59 2.37 15.39
CA TYR A 71 -17.01 3.62 16.01
C TYR A 71 -18.40 4.04 15.52
N LYS A 72 -19.29 4.33 16.46
CA LYS A 72 -20.60 4.94 16.19
C LYS A 72 -20.65 6.31 16.84
N ARG A 73 -21.18 7.31 16.11
CA ARG A 73 -21.31 8.67 16.63
C ARG A 73 -22.05 8.67 17.98
N GLY A 74 -21.52 9.42 18.94
CA GLY A 74 -22.08 9.49 20.29
C GLY A 74 -21.63 8.40 21.26
N MET A 75 -20.69 7.55 20.88
CA MET A 75 -20.07 6.61 21.83
C MET A 75 -19.35 7.39 22.95
N ASP A 76 -19.62 7.02 24.20
CA ASP A 76 -18.81 7.46 25.36
C ASP A 76 -17.53 6.62 25.41
N LEU A 77 -16.43 7.18 24.92
CA LEU A 77 -15.13 6.51 24.87
C LEU A 77 -14.32 6.80 26.12
N LYS A 78 -13.65 5.78 26.67
CA LYS A 78 -12.78 5.86 27.84
C LYS A 78 -11.32 5.60 27.47
N PRO A 79 -10.35 6.03 28.28
CA PRO A 79 -8.96 5.63 28.08
C PRO A 79 -8.82 4.11 27.93
N GLY A 80 -8.12 3.68 26.88
CA GLY A 80 -7.98 2.27 26.50
C GLY A 80 -9.02 1.75 25.51
N ASP A 81 -10.11 2.49 25.26
CA ASP A 81 -11.07 2.09 24.22
C ASP A 81 -10.41 2.12 22.83
N LYS A 82 -10.66 1.05 22.05
CA LYS A 82 -10.13 0.81 20.73
C LYS A 82 -11.26 0.88 19.72
N VAL A 83 -11.20 1.83 18.80
CA VAL A 83 -12.26 2.05 17.81
C VAL A 83 -11.70 2.23 16.42
N TYR A 84 -12.53 1.90 15.40
CA TYR A 84 -12.22 2.15 14.00
C TYR A 84 -13.43 2.68 13.24
N ARG A 85 -13.16 3.33 12.10
CA ARG A 85 -14.15 3.69 11.09
C ARG A 85 -13.62 3.36 9.71
N VAL A 86 -14.36 2.54 8.96
CA VAL A 86 -14.07 2.25 7.56
C VAL A 86 -14.71 3.31 6.66
N ASN A 87 -13.97 3.81 5.68
CA ASN A 87 -14.47 4.70 4.67
C ASN A 87 -14.59 3.97 3.33
N ARG A 88 -15.82 3.61 2.95
CA ARG A 88 -16.20 2.98 1.68
C ARG A 88 -15.44 1.68 1.35
N GLY A 89 -14.92 0.98 2.36
CA GLY A 89 -14.12 -0.23 2.20
C GLY A 89 -12.75 -0.02 1.54
N LYS A 90 -12.24 1.22 1.46
CA LYS A 90 -10.97 1.53 0.77
C LYS A 90 -9.96 2.29 1.64
N SER A 91 -10.39 2.85 2.74
CA SER A 91 -9.52 3.45 3.75
C SER A 91 -10.10 3.21 5.13
N VAL A 92 -9.26 3.24 6.16
CA VAL A 92 -9.69 3.01 7.54
C VAL A 92 -8.93 3.91 8.50
N MET A 93 -9.66 4.47 9.46
CA MET A 93 -9.16 5.23 10.60
C MET A 93 -9.34 4.39 11.86
N LEU A 94 -8.29 4.26 12.65
CA LEU A 94 -8.31 3.52 13.93
C LEU A 94 -7.81 4.43 15.04
N ALA A 95 -8.34 4.29 16.24
CA ALA A 95 -7.90 5.04 17.42
C ALA A 95 -7.86 4.18 18.67
N VAL A 96 -6.83 4.39 19.50
CA VAL A 96 -6.73 3.90 20.86
C VAL A 96 -6.78 5.11 21.78
N MET A 97 -7.82 5.21 22.60
CA MET A 97 -8.04 6.37 23.45
C MET A 97 -6.99 6.49 24.56
N GLY A 98 -6.39 7.66 24.67
CA GLY A 98 -5.36 7.96 25.67
C GLY A 98 -5.90 8.36 27.04
N ARG A 99 -4.97 8.42 28.03
CA ARG A 99 -5.27 8.95 29.38
C ARG A 99 -5.47 10.47 29.39
N LYS A 100 -4.72 11.19 28.53
CA LYS A 100 -4.86 12.63 28.36
C LYS A 100 -6.07 12.96 27.50
N GLY A 101 -6.67 14.11 27.76
CA GLY A 101 -7.77 14.61 26.94
C GLY A 101 -7.32 14.99 25.52
N LEU A 102 -8.27 15.08 24.59
CA LEU A 102 -7.99 15.41 23.20
C LEU A 102 -7.50 16.87 23.02
N GLU A 103 -7.72 17.74 24.00
CA GLU A 103 -7.17 19.09 24.06
C GLU A 103 -5.63 19.11 24.19
N GLU A 104 -5.02 18.01 24.64
CA GLU A 104 -3.57 17.84 24.66
C GLU A 104 -3.00 17.36 23.32
N GLY A 105 -3.87 17.10 22.34
CA GLY A 105 -3.52 16.58 21.03
C GLY A 105 -3.39 15.06 21.00
N VAL A 106 -3.24 14.52 19.79
CA VAL A 106 -3.14 13.09 19.50
C VAL A 106 -1.85 12.78 18.76
N ASN A 107 -1.42 11.53 18.78
CA ASN A 107 -0.34 11.02 17.94
C ASN A 107 -0.94 10.27 16.75
N ILE A 108 -0.64 10.70 15.54
CA ILE A 108 -1.19 10.16 14.29
C ILE A 108 -0.09 9.47 13.51
N GLY A 109 -0.29 8.21 13.13
CA GLY A 109 0.48 7.52 12.11
C GLY A 109 -0.36 7.41 10.84
N ALA A 110 0.12 7.91 9.71
CA ALA A 110 -0.61 7.86 8.44
C ALA A 110 0.29 7.34 7.32
N ALA A 111 -0.24 6.42 6.52
CA ALA A 111 0.39 5.85 5.34
C ALA A 111 -0.68 5.38 4.35
N HIS A 112 -0.29 5.15 3.08
CA HIS A 112 -1.25 4.67 2.09
C HIS A 112 -1.18 3.16 1.87
N ILE A 113 -2.27 2.58 1.36
CA ILE A 113 -2.42 1.15 1.12
C ILE A 113 -2.76 0.81 -0.35
N ASP A 114 -3.05 1.82 -1.17
CA ASP A 114 -3.11 1.65 -2.62
C ASP A 114 -1.69 1.50 -3.20
N SER A 115 -1.58 0.81 -4.31
CA SER A 115 -0.30 0.57 -5.00
C SER A 115 -0.53 0.59 -6.50
N PRO A 116 0.50 0.85 -7.34
CA PRO A 116 0.39 0.82 -8.80
C PRO A 116 -0.14 -0.52 -9.29
N ARG A 117 -1.10 -0.48 -10.22
CA ARG A 117 -1.78 -1.66 -10.76
C ARG A 117 -2.38 -1.39 -12.13
N LEU A 118 -3.01 -2.39 -12.72
CA LEU A 118 -3.79 -2.26 -13.96
C LEU A 118 -5.28 -2.39 -13.64
N ASP A 119 -6.03 -1.27 -13.72
CA ASP A 119 -7.47 -1.30 -13.60
C ASP A 119 -8.13 -1.66 -14.92
N LEU A 120 -9.19 -2.47 -14.91
CA LEU A 120 -9.96 -2.76 -16.12
C LEU A 120 -10.74 -1.54 -16.59
N LYS A 121 -10.80 -1.35 -17.92
CA LYS A 121 -11.68 -0.35 -18.54
C LYS A 121 -13.15 -0.74 -18.40
N GLN A 122 -14.07 0.19 -18.63
CA GLN A 122 -15.53 -0.05 -18.46
C GLN A 122 -16.11 -1.12 -19.39
N ASN A 123 -15.56 -1.29 -20.59
CA ASN A 123 -15.91 -2.35 -21.54
C ASN A 123 -14.61 -3.13 -21.86
N PRO A 124 -14.10 -3.95 -20.93
CA PRO A 124 -12.76 -4.45 -21.05
C PRO A 124 -12.65 -5.66 -21.98
N LEU A 125 -13.66 -6.55 -21.98
CA LEU A 125 -13.59 -7.85 -22.63
C LEU A 125 -13.85 -7.74 -24.14
N TYR A 126 -12.87 -8.19 -24.94
CA TYR A 126 -13.00 -8.27 -26.39
C TYR A 126 -12.28 -9.52 -26.92
N GLU A 127 -12.61 -9.91 -28.14
CA GLU A 127 -11.95 -10.98 -28.87
C GLU A 127 -11.29 -10.42 -30.12
N ALA A 128 -10.11 -10.90 -30.45
CA ALA A 128 -9.39 -10.64 -31.69
C ALA A 128 -8.60 -11.89 -32.07
N ASP A 129 -8.74 -12.34 -33.33
CA ASP A 129 -8.02 -13.50 -33.89
C ASP A 129 -8.10 -14.73 -32.97
N ASP A 130 -9.31 -15.08 -32.52
CA ASP A 130 -9.60 -16.23 -31.62
C ASP A 130 -8.90 -16.15 -30.25
N LEU A 131 -8.53 -14.95 -29.81
CA LEU A 131 -8.01 -14.70 -28.46
C LEU A 131 -8.89 -13.69 -27.73
N ALA A 132 -9.21 -13.96 -26.46
CA ALA A 132 -9.94 -13.05 -25.62
C ALA A 132 -8.99 -12.26 -24.70
N PHE A 133 -9.24 -10.97 -24.61
CA PHE A 133 -8.44 -10.03 -23.84
C PHE A 133 -9.30 -9.14 -22.95
N LEU A 134 -8.68 -8.63 -21.87
CA LEU A 134 -9.21 -7.54 -21.05
C LEU A 134 -8.40 -6.26 -21.27
N LYS A 135 -9.06 -5.18 -21.70
CA LYS A 135 -8.46 -3.84 -21.80
C LYS A 135 -8.23 -3.25 -20.43
N THR A 136 -7.02 -2.68 -20.24
CA THR A 136 -6.63 -2.07 -18.97
C THR A 136 -6.32 -0.58 -19.11
N HIS A 137 -6.26 0.06 -17.95
CA HIS A 137 -5.68 1.38 -17.75
C HIS A 137 -4.77 1.31 -16.52
N TYR A 138 -3.54 1.81 -16.60
CA TYR A 138 -2.64 1.78 -15.45
C TYR A 138 -3.03 2.83 -14.40
N TYR A 139 -2.90 2.44 -13.14
CA TYR A 139 -3.11 3.25 -11.95
C TYR A 139 -1.78 3.53 -11.28
N GLY A 140 -1.49 4.82 -10.96
CA GLY A 140 -0.24 5.23 -10.34
C GLY A 140 0.98 5.24 -11.26
N GLY A 141 2.16 5.29 -10.70
CA GLY A 141 3.44 5.35 -11.41
C GLY A 141 3.96 3.99 -11.83
N LEU A 142 3.61 3.53 -13.03
CA LEU A 142 3.89 2.19 -13.52
C LEU A 142 5.06 2.16 -14.52
N ARG A 143 6.04 1.26 -14.29
CA ARG A 143 7.06 0.93 -15.30
C ARG A 143 6.55 -0.21 -16.17
N LYS A 144 5.94 0.11 -17.30
CA LYS A 144 5.17 -0.82 -18.17
C LYS A 144 5.93 -2.09 -18.56
N TYR A 145 7.24 -2.01 -18.79
CA TYR A 145 8.07 -3.16 -19.15
C TYR A 145 8.17 -4.23 -18.04
N GLN A 146 7.87 -3.88 -16.78
CA GLN A 146 7.87 -4.84 -15.66
C GLN A 146 6.57 -5.64 -15.56
N TRP A 147 5.55 -5.29 -16.34
CA TRP A 147 4.21 -5.86 -16.27
C TRP A 147 3.89 -6.82 -17.39
N VAL A 148 4.73 -6.88 -18.43
CA VAL A 148 4.60 -7.86 -19.50
C VAL A 148 5.27 -9.17 -19.11
N THR A 149 4.73 -10.29 -19.58
CA THR A 149 5.24 -11.67 -19.41
C THR A 149 5.28 -12.17 -17.95
N ILE A 150 4.72 -11.45 -17.01
CA ILE A 150 4.57 -11.93 -15.64
C ILE A 150 3.16 -12.50 -15.39
N PRO A 151 3.01 -13.47 -14.46
CA PRO A 151 1.69 -13.93 -14.05
C PRO A 151 0.94 -12.84 -13.32
N LEU A 152 -0.34 -12.67 -13.65
CA LEU A 152 -1.26 -11.70 -13.06
C LEU A 152 -2.47 -12.43 -12.46
N GLU A 153 -3.00 -11.87 -11.40
CA GLU A 153 -4.26 -12.24 -10.77
C GLU A 153 -5.25 -11.07 -10.84
N LEU A 154 -6.55 -11.35 -10.75
CA LEU A 154 -7.62 -10.36 -10.89
C LEU A 154 -8.42 -10.25 -9.61
N HIS A 155 -8.49 -9.03 -9.05
CA HIS A 155 -9.17 -8.73 -7.79
C HIS A 155 -10.12 -7.55 -7.91
N GLY A 156 -11.13 -7.52 -7.06
CA GLY A 156 -12.00 -6.35 -6.90
C GLY A 156 -13.46 -6.69 -6.61
N VAL A 157 -14.35 -5.80 -7.03
CA VAL A 157 -15.79 -5.93 -6.81
C VAL A 157 -16.57 -5.57 -8.08
N VAL A 158 -17.72 -6.20 -8.25
CA VAL A 158 -18.66 -5.91 -9.33
C VAL A 158 -20.04 -5.68 -8.73
N ALA A 159 -20.66 -4.54 -9.01
CA ALA A 159 -22.06 -4.33 -8.67
C ALA A 159 -22.93 -4.87 -9.81
N LEU A 160 -23.61 -6.00 -9.56
CA LEU A 160 -24.47 -6.63 -10.53
C LEU A 160 -25.74 -5.78 -10.79
N LYS A 161 -26.37 -5.98 -11.93
CA LYS A 161 -27.62 -5.30 -12.34
C LYS A 161 -28.76 -5.45 -11.31
N ASN A 162 -28.77 -6.54 -10.54
CA ASN A 162 -29.74 -6.75 -9.46
C ASN A 162 -29.44 -5.99 -8.17
N GLY A 163 -28.35 -5.21 -8.11
CA GLY A 163 -27.90 -4.45 -6.96
C GLY A 163 -26.99 -5.24 -5.99
N GLN A 164 -26.76 -6.51 -6.23
CA GLN A 164 -25.82 -7.32 -5.44
C GLN A 164 -24.39 -6.92 -5.79
N VAL A 165 -23.52 -6.77 -4.79
CA VAL A 165 -22.09 -6.59 -4.97
C VAL A 165 -21.37 -7.91 -4.76
N VAL A 166 -20.69 -8.39 -5.79
CA VAL A 166 -19.88 -9.61 -5.73
C VAL A 166 -18.40 -9.27 -5.65
N ARG A 167 -17.67 -10.02 -4.83
CA ARG A 167 -16.21 -9.95 -4.76
C ARG A 167 -15.61 -10.91 -5.76
N VAL A 168 -14.66 -10.44 -6.53
CA VAL A 168 -13.89 -11.21 -7.51
C VAL A 168 -12.46 -11.34 -7.00
N SER A 169 -12.00 -12.58 -6.93
CA SER A 169 -10.60 -12.94 -6.67
C SER A 169 -10.31 -14.18 -7.51
N ILE A 170 -9.40 -14.05 -8.46
CA ILE A 170 -9.02 -15.10 -9.41
C ILE A 170 -7.50 -15.08 -9.54
N GLY A 171 -6.85 -16.19 -9.24
CA GLY A 171 -5.41 -16.37 -9.36
C GLY A 171 -4.70 -16.65 -8.05
N ASN A 172 -5.35 -16.46 -6.91
CA ASN A 172 -4.78 -16.73 -5.58
C ASN A 172 -5.29 -18.01 -4.91
N GLY A 173 -6.29 -18.67 -5.51
CA GLY A 173 -6.82 -19.95 -5.06
C GLY A 173 -6.09 -21.13 -5.70
N GLU A 174 -6.09 -22.29 -5.01
CA GLU A 174 -5.58 -23.53 -5.59
C GLU A 174 -6.38 -23.90 -6.84
N GLY A 175 -5.69 -24.05 -7.98
CA GLY A 175 -6.32 -24.36 -9.26
C GLY A 175 -6.95 -23.17 -10.00
N ASP A 176 -6.87 -21.96 -9.46
CA ASP A 176 -7.31 -20.77 -10.18
C ASP A 176 -6.43 -20.51 -11.41
N PRO A 177 -6.99 -20.02 -12.52
CA PRO A 177 -6.20 -19.59 -13.67
C PRO A 177 -5.42 -18.31 -13.35
N LEU A 178 -4.23 -18.19 -13.96
CA LEU A 178 -3.44 -16.96 -13.99
C LEU A 178 -3.57 -16.30 -15.37
N PHE A 179 -3.29 -15.01 -15.42
CA PHE A 179 -3.33 -14.19 -16.61
C PHE A 179 -1.96 -13.63 -16.95
N THR A 180 -1.78 -13.10 -18.16
CA THR A 180 -0.54 -12.46 -18.57
C THR A 180 -0.79 -11.39 -19.61
N ILE A 181 0.19 -10.53 -19.81
CA ILE A 181 0.28 -9.62 -20.94
C ILE A 181 1.42 -10.12 -21.81
N ASP A 182 1.14 -10.39 -23.08
CA ASP A 182 2.14 -10.88 -24.01
C ASP A 182 3.15 -9.79 -24.40
N ASP A 183 4.35 -10.23 -24.79
CA ASP A 183 5.37 -9.37 -25.39
C ASP A 183 6.00 -10.04 -26.61
N LEU A 184 6.67 -9.25 -27.42
CA LEU A 184 7.30 -9.71 -28.65
C LEU A 184 8.56 -10.51 -28.37
N LEU A 185 8.75 -11.60 -29.15
CA LEU A 185 10.02 -12.30 -29.20
C LEU A 185 11.13 -11.39 -29.75
N PRO A 186 12.41 -11.58 -29.36
CA PRO A 186 13.52 -10.74 -29.81
C PRO A 186 13.58 -10.52 -31.34
N HIS A 187 13.28 -11.55 -32.12
CA HIS A 187 13.29 -11.46 -33.57
C HIS A 187 12.18 -10.59 -34.18
N LEU A 188 11.05 -10.46 -33.47
CA LEU A 188 9.91 -9.61 -33.85
C LEU A 188 9.97 -8.24 -33.20
N GLY A 189 10.68 -8.11 -32.06
CA GLY A 189 10.78 -6.90 -31.25
C GLY A 189 11.88 -5.92 -31.66
N VAL A 190 12.48 -6.03 -32.87
CA VAL A 190 13.61 -5.16 -33.27
C VAL A 190 13.24 -3.68 -33.24
N GLU A 191 12.08 -3.30 -33.77
CA GLU A 191 11.62 -1.90 -33.75
C GLU A 191 11.21 -1.44 -32.34
N GLN A 192 10.66 -2.33 -31.52
CA GLN A 192 10.36 -2.06 -30.11
C GLN A 192 11.65 -1.75 -29.34
N SER A 193 12.72 -2.53 -29.56
CA SER A 193 14.02 -2.38 -28.88
C SER A 193 14.73 -1.05 -29.18
N ARG A 194 14.39 -0.40 -30.29
CA ARG A 194 14.95 0.91 -30.69
C ARG A 194 14.28 2.10 -30.03
N LYS A 195 13.11 1.89 -29.44
CA LYS A 195 12.33 2.96 -28.79
C LYS A 195 12.88 3.28 -27.40
N PRO A 196 12.71 4.51 -26.91
CA PRO A 196 12.93 4.82 -25.50
C PRO A 196 12.14 3.88 -24.61
N LEU A 197 12.70 3.46 -23.47
CA LEU A 197 12.09 2.48 -22.58
C LEU A 197 10.64 2.82 -22.17
N GLY A 198 10.32 4.11 -22.02
CA GLY A 198 8.97 4.58 -21.70
C GLY A 198 7.95 4.41 -22.82
N GLU A 199 8.42 4.24 -24.06
CA GLU A 199 7.61 4.12 -25.29
C GLU A 199 7.64 2.69 -25.87
N ALA A 200 8.61 1.85 -25.42
CA ALA A 200 8.78 0.49 -25.92
C ALA A 200 7.53 -0.36 -25.71
N ILE A 201 6.86 -0.21 -24.57
CA ILE A 201 5.55 -0.82 -24.28
C ILE A 201 4.52 0.31 -24.26
N PRO A 202 3.65 0.45 -25.29
CA PRO A 202 2.56 1.41 -25.28
C PRO A 202 1.54 1.09 -24.17
N ALA A 203 0.94 2.10 -23.56
CA ALA A 203 -0.07 1.89 -22.51
C ALA A 203 -1.29 1.09 -23.02
N GLU A 204 -1.72 1.36 -24.26
CA GLU A 204 -2.84 0.67 -24.90
C GLU A 204 -2.53 -0.79 -25.29
N SER A 205 -1.26 -1.24 -25.17
CA SER A 205 -0.87 -2.63 -25.38
C SER A 205 -0.86 -3.46 -24.09
N LEU A 206 -1.16 -2.84 -22.94
CA LEU A 206 -1.26 -3.57 -21.67
C LEU A 206 -2.62 -4.29 -21.54
N ASN A 207 -2.96 -5.09 -22.56
CA ASN A 207 -4.17 -5.90 -22.59
C ASN A 207 -3.87 -7.30 -22.05
N ILE A 208 -4.69 -7.77 -21.14
CA ILE A 208 -4.47 -9.05 -20.45
C ILE A 208 -5.08 -10.17 -21.26
N LEU A 209 -4.30 -11.18 -21.64
CA LEU A 209 -4.78 -12.39 -22.30
C LEU A 209 -5.55 -13.24 -21.28
N VAL A 210 -6.81 -13.57 -21.57
CA VAL A 210 -7.71 -14.30 -20.66
C VAL A 210 -8.31 -15.58 -21.24
N GLY A 211 -8.13 -15.86 -22.54
CA GLY A 211 -8.63 -17.08 -23.13
C GLY A 211 -8.30 -17.25 -24.60
N SER A 212 -8.32 -18.53 -25.04
CA SER A 212 -8.15 -18.92 -26.45
C SER A 212 -9.03 -20.12 -26.84
N ARG A 213 -9.86 -20.62 -25.91
CA ARG A 213 -10.73 -21.79 -26.16
C ARG A 213 -12.13 -21.30 -26.53
N PRO A 214 -12.57 -21.51 -27.77
CA PRO A 214 -13.92 -21.11 -28.19
C PRO A 214 -15.00 -22.01 -27.56
N LEU A 215 -16.20 -21.49 -27.47
CA LEU A 215 -17.39 -22.29 -27.21
C LEU A 215 -17.61 -23.26 -28.38
N LEU A 216 -17.60 -24.57 -28.12
CA LEU A 216 -17.49 -25.59 -29.19
C LEU A 216 -18.81 -25.87 -29.91
N ASP A 217 -19.95 -25.60 -29.25
CA ASP A 217 -21.31 -25.83 -29.75
C ASP A 217 -21.93 -24.57 -30.38
N ASP A 218 -21.12 -23.54 -30.65
CA ASP A 218 -21.52 -22.31 -31.27
C ASP A 218 -20.72 -22.05 -32.57
N GLU A 219 -21.38 -21.56 -33.63
CA GLU A 219 -20.79 -21.17 -34.92
C GLU A 219 -20.80 -19.65 -35.13
N GLY A 220 -21.21 -18.89 -34.11
CA GLY A 220 -21.31 -17.44 -34.14
C GLY A 220 -19.94 -16.72 -34.08
N LYS A 221 -19.98 -15.43 -33.81
CA LYS A 221 -18.80 -14.59 -33.60
C LYS A 221 -18.44 -14.53 -32.12
N ASP A 222 -17.20 -14.15 -31.84
CA ASP A 222 -16.71 -13.90 -30.47
C ASP A 222 -16.88 -15.11 -29.53
N ARG A 223 -16.60 -16.31 -30.03
CA ARG A 223 -16.82 -17.58 -29.33
C ARG A 223 -15.92 -17.77 -28.12
N VAL A 224 -14.70 -17.23 -28.17
CA VAL A 224 -13.76 -17.26 -27.04
C VAL A 224 -14.21 -16.28 -25.95
N LYS A 225 -14.60 -15.07 -26.34
CA LYS A 225 -15.23 -14.09 -25.43
C LYS A 225 -16.45 -14.65 -24.75
N LEU A 226 -17.33 -15.32 -25.50
CA LEU A 226 -18.53 -15.95 -24.96
C LEU A 226 -18.20 -17.06 -23.94
N SER A 227 -17.18 -17.88 -24.21
CA SER A 227 -16.68 -18.88 -23.28
C SER A 227 -16.17 -18.26 -21.98
N VAL A 228 -15.43 -17.15 -22.04
CA VAL A 228 -14.95 -16.43 -20.85
C VAL A 228 -16.13 -15.84 -20.06
N LEU A 229 -17.12 -15.24 -20.73
CA LEU A 229 -18.33 -14.71 -20.09
C LEU A 229 -19.13 -15.81 -19.39
N GLU A 230 -19.26 -16.99 -20.00
CA GLU A 230 -19.91 -18.15 -19.37
C GLU A 230 -19.22 -18.55 -18.06
N LEU A 231 -17.88 -18.59 -18.05
CA LEU A 231 -17.12 -18.91 -16.84
C LEU A 231 -17.34 -17.87 -15.74
N LEU A 232 -17.30 -16.57 -16.07
CA LEU A 232 -17.55 -15.49 -15.12
C LEU A 232 -19.00 -15.48 -14.62
N ASN A 233 -19.96 -15.74 -15.50
CA ASN A 233 -21.37 -15.83 -15.12
C ASN A 233 -21.62 -17.01 -14.18
N ARG A 234 -21.08 -18.19 -14.49
CA ARG A 234 -21.23 -19.39 -13.65
C ARG A 234 -20.63 -19.22 -12.26
N LYS A 235 -19.46 -18.56 -12.16
CA LYS A 235 -18.76 -18.39 -10.86
C LYS A 235 -19.32 -17.22 -10.05
N TYR A 236 -19.66 -16.11 -10.70
CA TYR A 236 -19.96 -14.83 -10.04
C TYR A 236 -21.32 -14.21 -10.41
N GLY A 237 -22.04 -14.77 -11.38
CA GLY A 237 -23.28 -14.20 -11.90
C GLY A 237 -23.08 -12.99 -12.80
N ILE A 238 -21.85 -12.66 -13.20
CA ILE A 238 -21.49 -11.49 -14.00
C ILE A 238 -21.98 -11.66 -15.43
N VAL A 239 -22.61 -10.64 -15.97
CA VAL A 239 -22.87 -10.47 -17.41
C VAL A 239 -22.04 -9.31 -17.96
N GLU A 240 -21.90 -9.21 -19.28
CA GLU A 240 -21.02 -8.22 -19.90
C GLU A 240 -21.34 -6.78 -19.47
N GLU A 241 -22.62 -6.43 -19.30
CA GLU A 241 -23.07 -5.12 -18.86
C GLU A 241 -22.58 -4.75 -17.44
N ASP A 242 -22.35 -5.74 -16.58
CA ASP A 242 -21.89 -5.51 -15.19
C ASP A 242 -20.46 -4.98 -15.11
N PHE A 243 -19.66 -5.11 -16.18
CA PHE A 243 -18.32 -4.51 -16.22
C PHE A 243 -18.35 -2.98 -16.14
N ILE A 244 -19.45 -2.32 -16.52
CA ILE A 244 -19.60 -0.86 -16.46
C ILE A 244 -19.49 -0.36 -15.01
N SER A 245 -19.93 -1.17 -14.05
CA SER A 245 -19.91 -0.88 -12.60
C SER A 245 -18.84 -1.67 -11.85
N ALA A 246 -17.93 -2.33 -12.57
CA ALA A 246 -16.85 -3.11 -11.97
C ALA A 246 -15.68 -2.21 -11.52
N GLU A 247 -15.16 -2.49 -10.35
CA GLU A 247 -13.85 -2.04 -9.88
C GLU A 247 -12.95 -3.29 -9.83
N LEU A 248 -12.38 -3.67 -10.97
CA LEU A 248 -11.49 -4.83 -11.10
C LEU A 248 -10.08 -4.40 -11.46
N SER A 249 -9.11 -4.95 -10.77
CA SER A 249 -7.70 -4.65 -10.93
C SER A 249 -6.90 -5.93 -11.14
N ALA A 250 -5.96 -5.89 -12.08
CA ALA A 250 -4.95 -6.92 -12.24
C ALA A 250 -3.68 -6.52 -11.50
N VAL A 251 -3.14 -7.46 -10.75
CA VAL A 251 -1.94 -7.31 -9.92
C VAL A 251 -1.00 -8.52 -10.12
N PRO A 252 0.30 -8.41 -9.80
CA PRO A 252 1.22 -9.53 -9.89
C PRO A 252 0.81 -10.71 -9.00
N ALA A 253 0.76 -11.91 -9.59
CA ALA A 253 0.31 -13.15 -8.97
C ALA A 253 1.46 -13.89 -8.27
N PHE A 254 2.17 -13.23 -7.38
CA PHE A 254 3.18 -13.87 -6.54
C PHE A 254 3.04 -13.44 -5.09
N ASN A 255 3.33 -14.38 -4.20
CA ASN A 255 3.30 -14.13 -2.76
C ASN A 255 4.59 -13.47 -2.28
N ALA A 256 4.51 -12.77 -1.18
CA ALA A 256 5.65 -12.21 -0.48
C ALA A 256 6.64 -13.33 -0.11
N SER A 257 7.89 -13.17 -0.51
CA SER A 257 8.92 -14.18 -0.39
C SER A 257 10.19 -13.60 0.21
N ASP A 258 10.93 -14.45 0.91
CA ASP A 258 12.25 -14.08 1.39
C ASP A 258 13.26 -14.08 0.23
N ILE A 259 14.08 -13.05 0.17
CA ILE A 259 15.10 -12.84 -0.85
C ILE A 259 16.51 -12.92 -0.22
N GLY A 260 17.43 -13.49 -0.95
CA GLY A 260 18.81 -13.72 -0.54
C GLY A 260 19.03 -15.08 0.11
N PHE A 261 20.28 -15.55 0.14
CA PHE A 261 20.62 -16.82 0.78
C PHE A 261 20.38 -16.81 2.29
N ASP A 262 20.50 -15.65 2.91
CA ASP A 262 20.29 -15.39 4.33
C ASP A 262 18.84 -15.02 4.65
N ARG A 263 17.97 -14.92 3.62
CA ARG A 263 16.55 -14.59 3.74
C ARG A 263 16.27 -13.25 4.45
N SER A 264 17.21 -12.30 4.36
CA SER A 264 17.17 -11.03 5.09
C SER A 264 16.36 -9.94 4.42
N LEU A 265 15.88 -10.17 3.21
CA LEU A 265 15.07 -9.24 2.41
C LEU A 265 13.71 -9.86 2.10
N ILE A 266 12.71 -9.02 1.92
CA ILE A 266 11.37 -9.43 1.48
C ILE A 266 11.13 -8.89 0.07
N GLY A 267 10.77 -9.77 -0.86
CA GLY A 267 10.30 -9.42 -2.18
C GLY A 267 8.79 -9.62 -2.26
N ALA A 268 8.06 -8.58 -2.64
CA ALA A 268 6.62 -8.62 -2.77
C ALA A 268 6.08 -7.49 -3.65
N TYR A 269 4.84 -7.62 -4.07
CA TYR A 269 4.05 -6.52 -4.64
C TYR A 269 3.49 -5.65 -3.51
N GLY A 270 3.48 -4.33 -3.73
CA GLY A 270 2.80 -3.38 -2.86
C GLY A 270 3.61 -2.89 -1.65
N HIS A 271 4.95 -3.00 -1.67
CA HIS A 271 5.79 -2.40 -0.63
C HIS A 271 5.58 -0.89 -0.51
N ASP A 272 5.36 -0.21 -1.61
CA ASP A 272 4.91 1.16 -1.67
C ASP A 272 3.37 1.20 -1.56
N ASP A 273 2.79 1.69 -0.45
CA ASP A 273 3.46 2.03 0.82
C ASP A 273 2.96 1.15 1.98
N ARG A 274 2.63 -0.12 1.70
CA ARG A 274 2.12 -1.05 2.72
C ARG A 274 3.18 -1.38 3.78
N VAL A 275 4.46 -1.13 3.52
CA VAL A 275 5.50 -1.30 4.54
C VAL A 275 5.35 -0.27 5.65
N CYS A 276 5.10 0.99 5.33
CA CYS A 276 4.84 2.02 6.33
C CYS A 276 3.44 1.88 6.94
N ALA A 277 2.44 1.52 6.12
CA ALA A 277 1.08 1.28 6.57
C ALA A 277 1.03 0.17 7.64
N TYR A 278 1.68 -0.96 7.37
CA TYR A 278 1.74 -2.07 8.32
C TYR A 278 2.50 -1.69 9.60
N ALA A 279 3.59 -0.90 9.48
CA ALA A 279 4.34 -0.44 10.65
C ALA A 279 3.50 0.46 11.55
N CYS A 280 2.80 1.47 11.00
CA CYS A 280 1.89 2.33 11.75
C CYS A 280 0.75 1.54 12.41
N PHE A 281 0.17 0.61 11.65
CA PHE A 281 -0.92 -0.23 12.10
C PHE A 281 -0.50 -1.22 13.20
N ALA A 282 0.59 -1.96 12.99
CA ALA A 282 1.10 -2.94 13.97
C ALA A 282 1.51 -2.26 15.28
N ALA A 283 2.09 -1.06 15.22
CA ALA A 283 2.41 -0.28 16.42
C ALA A 283 1.13 0.10 17.18
N LEU A 284 0.07 0.52 16.48
CA LEU A 284 -1.21 0.86 17.11
C LEU A 284 -1.85 -0.36 17.81
N LEU A 285 -1.80 -1.54 17.17
CA LEU A 285 -2.40 -2.77 17.73
C LEU A 285 -1.79 -3.18 19.08
N GLN A 286 -0.52 -2.84 19.33
CA GLN A 286 0.19 -3.17 20.57
C GLN A 286 -0.15 -2.24 21.74
N LEU A 287 -0.87 -1.15 21.49
CA LEU A 287 -1.21 -0.20 22.53
C LEU A 287 -2.42 -0.67 23.36
N ASP A 288 -2.31 -0.57 24.67
CA ASP A 288 -3.45 -0.77 25.59
C ASP A 288 -4.08 0.58 25.98
N THR A 289 -3.35 1.38 26.76
CA THR A 289 -3.84 2.70 27.19
C THR A 289 -2.70 3.71 27.11
N PRO A 290 -2.47 4.32 25.91
CA PRO A 290 -1.40 5.28 25.73
C PRO A 290 -1.61 6.55 26.55
N GLU A 291 -0.58 7.35 26.70
CA GLU A 291 -0.69 8.65 27.38
C GLU A 291 -1.57 9.61 26.57
N ARG A 292 -1.28 9.80 25.28
CA ARG A 292 -2.09 10.53 24.32
C ARG A 292 -2.86 9.56 23.44
N THR A 293 -4.05 9.91 23.01
CA THR A 293 -4.79 9.14 22.01
C THR A 293 -3.90 8.89 20.78
N ALA A 294 -3.78 7.64 20.40
CA ALA A 294 -3.06 7.23 19.20
C ALA A 294 -4.04 6.95 18.07
N VAL A 295 -3.74 7.46 16.88
CA VAL A 295 -4.60 7.32 15.68
C VAL A 295 -3.75 6.75 14.55
N CYS A 296 -4.31 5.78 13.81
CA CYS A 296 -3.72 5.29 12.58
C CYS A 296 -4.67 5.56 11.41
N MET A 297 -4.13 6.09 10.31
CA MET A 297 -4.84 6.27 9.05
C MET A 297 -4.19 5.43 7.97
N LEU A 298 -4.94 4.46 7.45
CA LEU A 298 -4.60 3.71 6.24
C LEU A 298 -5.37 4.31 5.07
N ALA A 299 -4.66 5.07 4.22
CA ALA A 299 -5.24 5.91 3.19
C ALA A 299 -5.28 5.23 1.82
N ASP A 300 -6.23 5.64 0.98
CA ASP A 300 -6.34 5.26 -0.43
C ASP A 300 -5.91 6.42 -1.34
N LYS A 301 -5.64 6.11 -2.60
CA LYS A 301 -5.43 7.07 -3.71
C LYS A 301 -4.20 7.98 -3.59
N GLU A 302 -3.20 7.61 -2.81
CA GLU A 302 -1.95 8.38 -2.76
C GLU A 302 -1.27 8.41 -4.13
N GLU A 303 -1.22 7.26 -4.80
CA GLU A 303 -0.57 7.03 -6.09
C GLU A 303 -1.11 7.91 -7.24
N ILE A 304 -2.33 8.42 -7.09
CA ILE A 304 -2.98 9.33 -8.05
C ILE A 304 -3.23 10.73 -7.47
N GLY A 305 -2.54 11.08 -6.37
CA GLY A 305 -2.54 12.40 -5.77
C GLY A 305 -3.54 12.62 -4.65
N SER A 306 -4.04 11.57 -3.99
CA SER A 306 -4.94 11.58 -2.83
C SER A 306 -6.31 12.25 -3.08
N GLU A 307 -6.71 12.40 -4.32
CA GLU A 307 -8.02 12.97 -4.69
C GLU A 307 -9.15 11.93 -4.51
N GLY A 308 -10.39 12.46 -4.42
CA GLY A 308 -11.59 11.63 -4.32
C GLY A 308 -11.99 11.33 -2.88
N VAL A 309 -13.11 10.59 -2.74
CA VAL A 309 -13.83 10.41 -1.46
C VAL A 309 -13.15 9.46 -0.47
N THR A 310 -12.18 8.69 -0.91
CA THR A 310 -11.42 7.75 -0.09
C THR A 310 -9.96 8.16 0.16
N GLY A 311 -9.48 9.17 -0.59
CA GLY A 311 -8.14 9.72 -0.44
C GLY A 311 -8.02 10.66 0.77
N MET A 312 -6.79 10.99 1.13
CA MET A 312 -6.48 11.88 2.28
C MET A 312 -7.00 13.32 2.12
N LYS A 313 -7.37 13.73 0.91
CA LYS A 313 -7.99 15.05 0.68
C LYS A 313 -9.50 15.08 0.93
N SER A 314 -10.12 13.92 1.17
CA SER A 314 -11.51 13.84 1.58
C SER A 314 -11.70 14.35 3.01
N ALA A 315 -12.94 14.67 3.35
CA ALA A 315 -13.30 15.05 4.73
C ALA A 315 -13.39 13.84 5.69
N ALA A 316 -13.12 12.62 5.23
CA ALA A 316 -13.38 11.42 6.04
C ALA A 316 -12.55 11.38 7.32
N PHE A 317 -11.26 11.72 7.24
CA PHE A 317 -10.39 11.77 8.40
C PHE A 317 -10.78 12.91 9.37
N ASP A 318 -11.01 14.11 8.83
CA ASP A 318 -11.45 15.24 9.64
C ASP A 318 -12.77 14.95 10.36
N THR A 319 -13.74 14.33 9.67
CA THR A 319 -15.02 13.92 10.26
C THR A 319 -14.85 12.89 11.37
N PHE A 320 -13.95 11.91 11.19
CA PHE A 320 -13.67 10.95 12.26
C PHE A 320 -13.06 11.62 13.48
N MET A 321 -12.07 12.49 13.29
CA MET A 321 -11.43 13.23 14.37
C MET A 321 -12.37 14.23 15.05
N GLU A 322 -13.25 14.89 14.29
CA GLU A 322 -14.26 15.80 14.80
C GLU A 322 -15.25 15.06 15.69
N ASP A 323 -15.76 13.90 15.24
CA ASP A 323 -16.66 13.07 16.05
C ASP A 323 -16.00 12.61 17.37
N LEU A 324 -14.70 12.26 17.37
CA LEU A 324 -13.97 11.94 18.61
C LEU A 324 -13.86 13.16 19.52
N CYS A 325 -13.58 14.33 18.96
CA CYS A 325 -13.44 15.59 19.69
C CYS A 325 -14.78 16.09 20.26
N GLU A 326 -15.86 15.99 19.48
CA GLU A 326 -17.22 16.34 19.93
C GLU A 326 -17.64 15.52 21.14
N SER A 327 -17.35 14.22 21.18
CA SER A 327 -17.64 13.33 22.30
C SER A 327 -16.98 13.78 23.60
N ARG A 328 -15.96 14.65 23.54
CA ARG A 328 -15.19 15.20 24.66
C ARG A 328 -15.35 16.71 24.82
N ASN A 329 -16.23 17.33 24.03
CA ASN A 329 -16.44 18.79 24.01
C ASN A 329 -15.12 19.57 23.73
N VAL A 330 -14.26 19.05 22.89
CA VAL A 330 -12.99 19.65 22.47
C VAL A 330 -13.12 20.14 21.02
N PRO A 331 -12.86 21.42 20.73
CA PRO A 331 -12.83 21.86 19.34
C PRO A 331 -11.70 21.15 18.55
N LEU A 332 -12.01 20.62 17.36
CA LEU A 332 -11.05 19.89 16.52
C LEU A 332 -9.74 20.67 16.28
N ARG A 333 -9.84 22.00 16.05
CA ARG A 333 -8.69 22.87 15.87
C ARG A 333 -7.72 22.87 17.06
N VAL A 334 -8.24 22.76 18.29
CA VAL A 334 -7.42 22.71 19.53
C VAL A 334 -6.68 21.38 19.61
N CYS A 335 -7.37 20.29 19.30
CA CYS A 335 -6.75 18.96 19.19
C CYS A 335 -5.61 18.98 18.15
N TYR A 336 -5.86 19.45 16.95
CA TYR A 336 -4.86 19.46 15.87
C TYR A 336 -3.65 20.34 16.14
N GLU A 337 -3.84 21.49 16.78
CA GLU A 337 -2.76 22.42 17.13
C GLU A 337 -1.68 21.75 18.00
N ARG A 338 -2.08 20.81 18.83
CA ARG A 338 -1.20 20.09 19.78
C ARG A 338 -0.88 18.67 19.36
N SER A 339 -1.38 18.24 18.21
CA SER A 339 -1.17 16.90 17.68
C SER A 339 0.17 16.77 16.98
N PHE A 340 0.66 15.53 16.98
CA PHE A 340 1.83 15.11 16.23
C PHE A 340 1.39 14.12 15.15
N CYS A 341 1.87 14.29 13.91
CA CYS A 341 1.57 13.38 12.81
C CYS A 341 2.86 12.86 12.19
N LEU A 342 2.98 11.54 12.14
CA LEU A 342 3.94 10.81 11.35
C LEU A 342 3.27 10.47 10.01
N SER A 343 3.57 11.21 8.96
CA SER A 343 3.18 10.87 7.59
C SER A 343 4.30 10.04 7.00
N ALA A 344 4.09 8.75 6.92
CA ALA A 344 5.06 7.79 6.43
C ALA A 344 4.85 7.56 4.93
N ASP A 345 5.95 7.33 4.23
CA ASP A 345 5.99 6.95 2.82
C ASP A 345 7.38 6.40 2.51
N VAL A 346 7.50 5.47 1.59
CA VAL A 346 8.78 4.87 1.22
C VAL A 346 9.70 5.88 0.56
N THR A 347 11.00 5.64 0.72
CA THR A 347 12.05 6.32 -0.04
C THR A 347 12.93 5.28 -0.71
N ALA A 348 13.58 5.65 -1.82
CA ALA A 348 14.55 4.79 -2.47
C ALA A 348 15.66 4.40 -1.48
N ALA A 349 15.91 3.10 -1.35
CA ALA A 349 17.09 2.59 -0.69
C ALA A 349 18.32 2.75 -1.60
N TYR A 350 19.51 2.79 -1.01
CA TYR A 350 20.74 2.82 -1.79
C TYR A 350 21.01 1.44 -2.39
N ASP A 351 21.06 1.35 -3.72
CA ASP A 351 21.45 0.16 -4.47
C ASP A 351 22.80 0.43 -5.17
N PRO A 352 23.87 -0.35 -4.86
CA PRO A 352 25.16 -0.19 -5.51
C PRO A 352 25.13 -0.39 -7.03
N ASN A 353 24.17 -1.15 -7.57
CA ASN A 353 24.01 -1.34 -9.02
C ASN A 353 23.52 -0.06 -9.72
N PHE A 354 22.93 0.87 -8.98
CA PHE A 354 22.36 2.13 -9.49
C PHE A 354 22.91 3.36 -8.75
N ALA A 355 24.17 3.29 -8.29
CA ALA A 355 24.81 4.33 -7.50
C ALA A 355 24.77 5.72 -8.17
N ASP A 356 24.93 5.80 -9.50
CA ASP A 356 24.89 7.05 -10.26
C ASP A 356 23.48 7.66 -10.34
N GLY A 357 22.45 6.83 -10.40
CA GLY A 357 21.05 7.28 -10.42
C GLY A 357 20.67 8.01 -9.12
N GLU A 358 21.15 7.55 -7.98
CA GLU A 358 20.92 8.18 -6.68
C GLU A 358 21.78 9.43 -6.47
N ALA A 359 23.02 9.43 -6.97
CA ALA A 359 23.91 10.60 -6.92
C ALA A 359 23.35 11.79 -7.70
N GLN A 360 22.66 11.55 -8.82
CA GLN A 360 22.01 12.60 -9.62
C GLN A 360 20.79 13.21 -8.92
N GLN A 361 20.08 12.45 -8.10
CA GLN A 361 18.93 12.99 -7.36
C GLN A 361 19.33 13.81 -6.12
N ARG A 362 20.50 13.54 -5.50
CA ARG A 362 20.98 14.25 -4.29
C ARG A 362 22.48 14.18 -4.07
N PRO A 363 23.26 15.11 -4.62
CA PRO A 363 24.65 15.25 -4.21
C PRO A 363 24.75 15.50 -2.70
N GLY A 364 25.33 14.58 -1.95
CA GLY A 364 25.71 14.78 -0.55
C GLY A 364 24.70 14.42 0.54
N LYS A 365 23.51 13.91 0.24
CA LYS A 365 22.55 13.47 1.28
C LYS A 365 22.14 12.01 1.11
N ARG A 366 22.79 11.11 1.84
CA ARG A 366 22.23 9.76 2.11
C ARG A 366 21.01 9.94 3.01
N ARG A 367 19.81 9.70 2.51
CA ARG A 367 18.62 9.68 3.36
C ARG A 367 18.60 8.40 4.20
N ARG A 368 18.27 8.55 5.46
CA ARG A 368 17.97 7.45 6.37
C ARG A 368 16.47 7.21 6.32
N GLY A 369 16.06 5.99 6.05
CA GLY A 369 14.76 5.43 6.36
C GLY A 369 13.50 6.15 5.84
N PRO A 370 12.39 5.46 5.79
CA PRO A 370 11.14 5.87 5.13
C PRO A 370 10.23 6.77 5.97
N VAL A 371 10.74 7.56 6.93
CA VAL A 371 9.89 8.27 7.88
C VAL A 371 10.11 9.77 7.83
N GLN A 372 9.06 10.54 7.51
CA GLN A 372 9.02 11.99 7.66
C GLN A 372 8.19 12.36 8.88
N VAL A 373 8.80 13.07 9.83
CA VAL A 373 8.16 13.52 11.06
C VAL A 373 7.77 15.00 10.94
N HIS A 374 6.52 15.33 11.21
CA HIS A 374 6.02 16.69 11.12
C HIS A 374 5.24 17.10 12.37
N ARG A 375 5.53 18.29 12.91
CA ARG A 375 4.59 19.00 13.80
C ARG A 375 3.55 19.68 12.94
N LEU A 376 2.28 19.44 13.20
CA LEU A 376 1.18 20.09 12.51
C LEU A 376 0.96 21.50 13.08
N PRO A 377 1.16 22.57 12.32
CA PRO A 377 0.58 23.85 12.67
C PRO A 377 -0.84 23.89 12.08
N GLY A 378 -1.84 23.64 12.91
CA GLY A 378 -3.19 24.16 12.75
C GLY A 378 -4.10 23.66 11.64
N GLN A 379 -3.70 22.80 10.71
CA GLN A 379 -4.60 22.22 9.69
C GLN A 379 -4.04 20.97 9.04
N VAL A 380 -4.80 19.86 9.05
CA VAL A 380 -4.55 18.62 8.30
C VAL A 380 -4.56 18.84 6.78
N ARG A 381 -5.15 19.91 6.28
CA ARG A 381 -5.01 20.34 4.87
C ARG A 381 -3.57 20.54 4.42
N GLY A 382 -2.59 20.49 5.35
CA GLY A 382 -1.16 20.66 5.10
C GLY A 382 -0.38 19.40 4.72
N LEU A 383 -0.93 18.19 4.76
CA LEU A 383 -0.18 16.95 4.40
C LEU A 383 0.45 17.02 3.01
N ARG A 384 -0.10 17.81 2.09
CA ARG A 384 0.50 18.10 0.77
C ARG A 384 1.74 18.99 0.78
N ARG A 385 1.90 19.90 1.75
CA ARG A 385 3.07 20.81 1.78
C ARG A 385 4.33 20.12 2.30
N LEU A 386 4.17 18.95 2.91
CA LEU A 386 5.25 18.25 3.60
C LEU A 386 6.18 17.48 2.66
N ARG A 387 5.75 17.17 1.43
CA ARG A 387 6.65 16.61 0.38
C ARG A 387 7.74 17.58 -0.06
N ARG A 388 7.64 18.91 0.19
CA ARG A 388 8.60 19.91 -0.25
C ARG A 388 9.58 20.39 0.83
N ALA A 389 9.30 20.17 2.11
CA ALA A 389 10.19 20.55 3.20
C ALA A 389 11.10 19.37 3.55
N GLY A 390 12.24 19.27 2.91
CA GLY A 390 13.26 18.25 3.17
C GLY A 390 13.78 18.30 4.60
N GLY A 391 13.67 17.18 5.28
CA GLY A 391 14.62 16.69 6.26
C GLY A 391 14.81 17.50 7.54
N LEU A 392 14.21 17.02 8.60
CA LEU A 392 14.78 17.12 9.95
C LEU A 392 14.73 15.73 10.58
N CYS A 393 15.90 15.19 10.88
CA CYS A 393 16.06 13.96 11.65
C CYS A 393 15.50 14.16 13.05
N ALA A 394 14.78 13.13 13.53
CA ALA A 394 14.46 13.01 14.94
C ALA A 394 15.77 12.75 15.72
N GLU A 395 16.24 13.75 16.42
CA GLU A 395 17.05 13.59 17.63
C GLU A 395 16.20 14.10 18.79
N GLY A 396 16.01 13.27 19.79
CA GLY A 396 15.52 13.67 21.10
C GLY A 396 14.08 13.30 21.39
N ALA A 397 13.86 12.09 21.84
CA ALA A 397 12.87 11.79 22.85
C ALA A 397 13.63 11.24 24.05
N GLY A 398 13.91 12.13 25.01
CA GLY A 398 14.16 11.84 26.39
C GLY A 398 12.85 12.03 27.12
#